data_6d444b7edeecd66f30c047eb98ef6f1b
#
_entry.id   6d444b7edeecd66f30c047eb98ef6f1b
#
_cell.length_a   1.000
_cell.length_b   1.000
_cell.length_c   1.000
_cell.angle_alpha   90.00
_cell.angle_beta   90.00
_cell.angle_gamma   90.00
#
_symmetry.space_group_name_H-M   'P 1'
#
loop_
_entity.id
_entity.type
_entity.pdbx_description
1 polymer ?
#
loop_
_entity_poly.entity_id
_entity_poly.type
_entity_poly.pdbx_seq_one_letter_code
_entity_poly.pdbx_strand_id
1 'polypeptide(L)'
;QHVVIPQGDVNSEVVTIGFSDLTDLDIDTNFLLPVTIQQASGGMGLLKGSKTICYIVRRSSAITTAVSLSNNYFEVPGFEKDSPTADVVNGLTQLTFEAIIRVNRFDPKNEISTIMGIEQYCLFRLGDSGFPKQQLQFAANEIKFPKADEGKLLQPSEWYHVAVTYDTEEKTLCLK
;
A
#
# COMPACT_ATOMS: atom_id res chain seq x y z
N GLN A 1 -20.21 -16.76 18.99
CA GLN A 1 -20.96 -15.81 18.16
C GLN A 1 -21.58 -16.58 16.99
N HIS A 2 -22.82 -16.28 16.62
CA HIS A 2 -23.49 -16.85 15.47
C HIS A 2 -23.65 -15.77 14.41
N VAL A 3 -23.45 -16.14 13.15
CA VAL A 3 -23.72 -15.32 11.98
C VAL A 3 -24.62 -16.07 11.04
N VAL A 4 -25.49 -15.35 10.36
CA VAL A 4 -26.43 -15.89 9.39
C VAL A 4 -26.09 -15.32 8.02
N ILE A 5 -26.04 -16.20 7.04
CA ILE A 5 -26.05 -15.80 5.62
C ILE A 5 -27.50 -15.85 5.17
N PRO A 6 -28.11 -14.70 4.81
CA PRO A 6 -29.51 -14.68 4.38
C PRO A 6 -29.73 -15.53 3.13
N GLN A 7 -30.95 -16.04 2.96
CA GLN A 7 -31.29 -16.80 1.77
C GLN A 7 -31.17 -15.93 0.51
N GLY A 8 -30.38 -16.39 -0.43
CA GLY A 8 -30.07 -15.67 -1.67
C GLY A 8 -28.81 -14.82 -1.62
N ASP A 9 -28.20 -14.69 -0.45
CA ASP A 9 -26.91 -14.01 -0.27
C ASP A 9 -25.73 -15.01 -0.22
N VAL A 10 -24.53 -14.47 -0.47
CA VAL A 10 -23.26 -15.20 -0.36
C VAL A 10 -22.41 -14.71 0.82
N ASN A 11 -22.83 -13.63 1.48
CA ASN A 11 -22.13 -13.02 2.60
C ASN A 11 -23.02 -12.94 3.84
N SER A 12 -22.41 -13.06 5.01
CA SER A 12 -23.05 -12.75 6.29
C SER A 12 -22.95 -11.27 6.63
N GLU A 13 -23.58 -10.84 7.70
CA GLU A 13 -23.26 -9.59 8.36
C GLU A 13 -21.78 -9.57 8.80
N VAL A 14 -21.25 -8.37 8.94
CA VAL A 14 -19.85 -8.16 9.37
C VAL A 14 -19.68 -8.64 10.82
N VAL A 15 -18.68 -9.47 11.04
CA VAL A 15 -18.25 -9.87 12.38
C VAL A 15 -17.14 -8.97 12.83
N THR A 16 -17.36 -8.20 13.89
CA THR A 16 -16.34 -7.34 14.47
C THR A 16 -15.61 -8.06 15.58
N ILE A 17 -14.29 -8.10 15.51
CA ILE A 17 -13.40 -8.59 16.55
C ILE A 17 -12.73 -7.36 17.16
N GLY A 18 -13.06 -7.05 18.41
CA GLY A 18 -12.46 -5.95 19.16
C GLY A 18 -11.32 -6.44 20.04
N PHE A 19 -10.26 -5.69 20.11
CA PHE A 19 -9.19 -5.84 21.06
C PHE A 19 -9.27 -4.67 22.05
N SER A 20 -9.31 -4.99 23.32
CA SER A 20 -9.19 -4.02 24.41
C SER A 20 -7.86 -4.25 25.10
N ASP A 21 -7.15 -3.19 25.42
CA ASP A 21 -5.92 -3.22 26.18
C ASP A 21 -4.85 -4.20 25.70
N LEU A 22 -4.00 -3.70 24.80
CA LEU A 22 -2.82 -4.42 24.31
C LEU A 22 -1.55 -4.06 25.07
N THR A 23 -1.65 -3.30 26.18
CA THR A 23 -0.49 -2.75 26.90
C THR A 23 0.37 -3.82 27.56
N ASP A 24 -0.24 -4.95 27.93
CA ASP A 24 0.45 -6.07 28.55
C ASP A 24 1.16 -7.00 27.56
N LEU A 25 0.97 -6.78 26.26
CA LEU A 25 1.67 -7.57 25.26
C LEU A 25 3.14 -7.14 25.16
N ASP A 26 4.02 -8.10 25.00
CA ASP A 26 5.43 -7.86 24.69
C ASP A 26 5.54 -7.13 23.34
N ILE A 27 6.33 -6.06 23.31
CA ILE A 27 6.47 -5.17 22.16
C ILE A 27 7.07 -5.87 20.93
N ASP A 28 7.94 -6.85 21.16
CA ASP A 28 8.68 -7.54 20.10
C ASP A 28 8.07 -8.90 19.74
N THR A 29 7.00 -9.29 20.41
CA THR A 29 6.37 -10.60 20.21
C THR A 29 5.16 -10.51 19.29
N ASN A 30 5.07 -11.48 18.37
CA ASN A 30 3.89 -11.69 17.54
C ASN A 30 2.97 -12.71 18.23
N PHE A 31 1.75 -12.31 18.53
CA PHE A 31 0.73 -13.18 19.05
C PHE A 31 -0.18 -13.60 17.90
N LEU A 32 -0.49 -14.88 17.82
CA LEU A 32 -1.40 -15.42 16.82
C LEU A 32 -2.77 -15.66 17.44
N LEU A 33 -3.79 -15.05 16.86
CA LEU A 33 -5.18 -15.28 17.22
C LEU A 33 -5.88 -16.03 16.10
N PRO A 34 -6.05 -17.36 16.21
CA PRO A 34 -6.85 -18.12 15.27
C PRO A 34 -8.34 -17.93 15.52
N VAL A 35 -9.06 -17.50 14.52
CA VAL A 35 -10.53 -17.44 14.53
C VAL A 35 -11.06 -18.51 13.59
N THR A 36 -11.78 -19.47 14.15
CA THR A 36 -12.21 -20.67 13.42
C THR A 36 -13.72 -20.78 13.40
N ILE A 37 -14.27 -21.05 12.23
CA ILE A 37 -15.68 -21.47 12.10
C ILE A 37 -15.80 -22.89 12.62
N GLN A 38 -16.53 -23.07 13.71
CA GLN A 38 -16.67 -24.37 14.36
C GLN A 38 -17.67 -25.26 13.63
N GLN A 39 -18.79 -24.68 13.21
CA GLN A 39 -19.89 -25.45 12.62
C GLN A 39 -20.66 -24.58 11.62
N ALA A 40 -21.12 -25.21 10.55
CA ALA A 40 -22.12 -24.64 9.64
C ALA A 40 -23.39 -25.50 9.71
N SER A 41 -24.56 -24.87 9.57
CA SER A 41 -25.86 -25.52 9.48
C SER A 41 -26.43 -25.38 8.05
N GLY A 42 -27.58 -25.96 7.79
CA GLY A 42 -28.23 -25.89 6.48
C GLY A 42 -27.65 -26.81 5.40
N GLY A 43 -26.99 -27.91 5.80
CA GLY A 43 -26.47 -28.90 4.86
C GLY A 43 -25.15 -28.51 4.18
N MET A 44 -24.54 -27.40 4.58
CA MET A 44 -23.25 -26.95 4.04
C MET A 44 -22.07 -27.51 4.86
N GLY A 45 -21.05 -27.98 4.15
CA GLY A 45 -19.79 -28.39 4.76
C GLY A 45 -18.79 -27.25 4.88
N LEU A 46 -17.93 -27.32 5.89
CA LEU A 46 -16.81 -26.39 6.05
C LEU A 46 -15.59 -26.89 5.27
N LEU A 47 -15.01 -25.99 4.45
CA LEU A 47 -13.74 -26.24 3.79
C LEU A 47 -12.61 -26.23 4.82
N LYS A 48 -11.92 -27.36 5.01
CA LYS A 48 -10.86 -27.51 6.02
C LYS A 48 -9.76 -26.45 5.89
N GLY A 49 -9.39 -26.08 4.67
CA GLY A 49 -8.33 -25.10 4.41
C GLY A 49 -8.72 -23.64 4.60
N SER A 50 -10.03 -23.33 4.70
CA SER A 50 -10.53 -21.94 4.72
C SER A 50 -11.39 -21.60 5.94
N LYS A 51 -11.53 -22.53 6.88
CA LYS A 51 -12.36 -22.34 8.07
C LYS A 51 -11.70 -21.53 9.18
N THR A 52 -10.40 -21.29 9.10
CA THR A 52 -9.63 -20.57 10.12
C THR A 52 -8.88 -19.41 9.49
N ILE A 53 -9.07 -18.23 10.05
CA ILE A 53 -8.27 -17.05 9.78
C ILE A 53 -7.39 -16.81 10.99
N CYS A 54 -6.09 -16.60 10.77
CA CYS A 54 -5.16 -16.30 11.84
C CYS A 54 -4.79 -14.81 11.78
N TYR A 55 -5.15 -14.07 12.82
CA TYR A 55 -4.74 -12.69 12.99
C TYR A 55 -3.41 -12.62 13.71
N ILE A 56 -2.51 -11.79 13.22
CA ILE A 56 -1.28 -11.46 13.95
C ILE A 56 -1.58 -10.21 14.79
N VAL A 57 -1.49 -10.37 16.10
CA VAL A 57 -1.70 -9.28 17.07
C VAL A 57 -0.35 -8.84 17.61
N ARG A 58 -0.08 -7.55 17.56
CA ARG A 58 1.15 -6.94 18.06
C ARG A 58 0.83 -5.65 18.82
N ARG A 59 1.64 -5.37 19.83
CA ARG A 59 1.57 -4.10 20.55
C ARG A 59 2.06 -2.92 19.72
N SER A 60 3.03 -3.16 18.82
CA SER A 60 3.62 -2.13 17.97
C SER A 60 3.55 -2.52 16.50
N SER A 61 3.80 -1.55 15.62
CA SER A 61 3.98 -1.81 14.19
C SER A 61 5.11 -2.82 13.94
N ALA A 62 4.99 -3.60 12.89
CA ALA A 62 6.06 -4.47 12.40
C ALA A 62 7.30 -3.65 12.00
N ILE A 63 7.11 -2.40 11.62
CA ILE A 63 8.16 -1.47 11.26
C ILE A 63 8.36 -0.52 12.43
N THR A 64 9.46 -0.72 13.17
CA THR A 64 9.84 0.12 14.30
C THR A 64 10.91 1.16 13.93
N THR A 65 11.57 0.97 12.80
CA THR A 65 12.65 1.83 12.31
C THR A 65 12.40 2.17 10.85
N ALA A 66 12.54 3.43 10.51
CA ALA A 66 12.46 3.91 9.14
C ALA A 66 13.68 4.76 8.81
N VAL A 67 14.08 4.73 7.55
CA VAL A 67 15.19 5.57 7.07
C VAL A 67 14.71 6.99 6.87
N SER A 68 15.51 7.96 7.33
CA SER A 68 15.29 9.37 7.02
C SER A 68 16.00 9.74 5.72
N LEU A 69 15.22 10.14 4.73
CA LEU A 69 15.70 10.59 3.42
C LEU A 69 15.64 12.11 3.26
N SER A 70 15.72 12.86 4.37
CA SER A 70 15.75 14.33 4.32
C SER A 70 16.98 14.81 3.53
N ASN A 71 16.75 15.38 2.36
CA ASN A 71 17.78 15.81 1.40
C ASN A 71 18.72 14.67 0.93
N ASN A 72 18.23 13.45 0.95
CA ASN A 72 18.97 12.26 0.49
C ASN A 72 18.06 11.37 -0.35
N TYR A 73 18.66 10.44 -1.05
CA TYR A 73 17.98 9.42 -1.83
C TYR A 73 18.76 8.11 -1.81
N PHE A 74 18.07 7.03 -2.15
CA PHE A 74 18.71 5.77 -2.49
C PHE A 74 18.79 5.64 -4.01
N GLU A 75 19.94 5.29 -4.50
CA GLU A 75 20.12 4.83 -5.86
C GLU A 75 20.17 3.31 -5.87
N VAL A 76 19.35 2.71 -6.72
CA VAL A 76 19.38 1.27 -6.93
C VAL A 76 20.31 1.00 -8.11
N PRO A 77 21.48 0.40 -7.89
CA PRO A 77 22.44 0.14 -8.96
C PRO A 77 21.89 -0.91 -9.93
N GLY A 78 22.42 -0.90 -11.14
CA GLY A 78 22.09 -1.91 -12.14
C GLY A 78 20.95 -1.54 -13.08
N PHE A 79 20.47 -0.29 -13.05
CA PHE A 79 19.50 0.25 -14.01
C PHE A 79 20.14 1.04 -15.15
N GLU A 80 21.46 0.97 -15.27
CA GLU A 80 22.19 1.58 -16.38
C GLU A 80 21.81 0.87 -17.67
N LYS A 81 21.92 1.62 -18.77
CA LYS A 81 21.67 1.09 -20.11
C LYS A 81 22.48 -0.19 -20.34
N ASP A 82 21.85 -1.18 -20.94
CA ASP A 82 22.43 -2.50 -21.25
C ASP A 82 22.82 -3.34 -20.01
N SER A 83 22.33 -2.99 -18.82
CA SER A 83 22.48 -3.83 -17.63
C SER A 83 21.46 -4.96 -17.59
N PRO A 84 21.75 -6.10 -16.92
CA PRO A 84 20.79 -7.19 -16.79
C PRO A 84 19.47 -6.78 -16.11
N THR A 85 19.53 -5.83 -15.17
CA THR A 85 18.33 -5.33 -14.50
C THR A 85 17.50 -4.46 -15.44
N ALA A 86 18.14 -3.61 -16.25
CA ALA A 86 17.46 -2.82 -17.26
C ALA A 86 16.75 -3.72 -18.29
N ASP A 87 17.40 -4.80 -18.70
CA ASP A 87 16.81 -5.77 -19.64
C ASP A 87 15.54 -6.46 -19.06
N VAL A 88 15.56 -6.78 -17.76
CA VAL A 88 14.41 -7.38 -17.09
C VAL A 88 13.22 -6.41 -16.99
N VAL A 89 13.48 -5.13 -16.65
CA VAL A 89 12.40 -4.14 -16.47
C VAL A 89 11.99 -3.47 -17.78
N ASN A 90 12.84 -3.52 -18.79
CA ASN A 90 12.54 -2.96 -20.10
C ASN A 90 11.48 -3.82 -20.81
N GLY A 91 10.35 -3.21 -21.10
CA GLY A 91 9.22 -3.92 -21.72
C GLY A 91 8.24 -4.57 -20.73
N LEU A 92 8.35 -4.28 -19.42
CA LEU A 92 7.30 -4.64 -18.50
C LEU A 92 5.99 -3.95 -18.90
N THR A 93 4.94 -4.74 -19.02
CA THR A 93 3.59 -4.25 -19.30
C THR A 93 2.81 -3.95 -18.02
N GLN A 94 3.26 -4.51 -16.91
CA GLN A 94 2.65 -4.33 -15.58
C GLN A 94 3.72 -3.98 -14.57
N LEU A 95 3.43 -2.99 -13.73
CA LEU A 95 4.30 -2.63 -12.61
C LEU A 95 3.49 -2.16 -11.39
N THR A 96 4.09 -2.33 -10.23
CA THR A 96 3.58 -1.78 -8.98
C THR A 96 4.71 -1.08 -8.25
N PHE A 97 4.47 0.17 -7.86
CA PHE A 97 5.28 0.87 -6.86
C PHE A 97 4.52 0.93 -5.55
N GLU A 98 5.19 0.63 -4.46
CA GLU A 98 4.58 0.58 -3.13
C GLU A 98 5.58 1.06 -2.09
N ALA A 99 5.12 1.90 -1.15
CA ALA A 99 5.93 2.42 -0.08
C ALA A 99 5.10 2.76 1.16
N ILE A 100 5.74 2.66 2.33
CA ILE A 100 5.23 3.26 3.57
C ILE A 100 6.05 4.50 3.83
N ILE A 101 5.40 5.66 3.79
CA ILE A 101 6.06 6.96 3.86
C ILE A 101 5.49 7.83 4.98
N ARG A 102 6.32 8.70 5.51
CA ARG A 102 5.94 9.81 6.38
C ARG A 102 6.65 11.06 5.91
N VAL A 103 5.90 12.05 5.48
CA VAL A 103 6.43 13.34 5.07
C VAL A 103 6.39 14.29 6.25
N ASN A 104 7.54 14.69 6.76
CA ASN A 104 7.60 15.60 7.89
C ASN A 104 7.15 17.02 7.52
N ARG A 105 7.47 17.43 6.31
CA ARG A 105 7.19 18.78 5.81
C ARG A 105 7.18 18.78 4.28
N PHE A 106 6.26 19.47 3.67
CA PHE A 106 6.27 19.79 2.24
C PHE A 106 7.02 21.09 2.03
N ASP A 107 8.14 21.01 1.30
CA ASP A 107 8.99 22.19 1.08
C ASP A 107 8.28 23.19 0.13
N PRO A 108 8.10 24.46 0.55
CA PRO A 108 7.48 25.46 -0.29
C PRO A 108 8.29 25.81 -1.55
N LYS A 109 9.59 25.52 -1.57
CA LYS A 109 10.48 25.80 -2.71
C LYS A 109 10.52 24.68 -3.75
N ASN A 110 10.26 23.44 -3.33
CA ASN A 110 10.28 22.28 -4.21
C ASN A 110 8.86 21.92 -4.65
N GLU A 111 8.64 21.86 -5.93
CA GLU A 111 7.34 21.50 -6.51
C GLU A 111 7.14 20.00 -6.55
N ILE A 112 8.22 19.23 -6.58
CA ILE A 112 8.22 17.77 -6.75
C ILE A 112 9.02 17.13 -5.64
N SER A 113 8.48 16.05 -5.07
CA SER A 113 9.18 15.13 -4.16
C SER A 113 9.00 13.70 -4.64
N THR A 114 10.04 13.12 -5.24
CA THR A 114 9.99 11.76 -5.76
C THR A 114 10.02 10.76 -4.62
N ILE A 115 9.09 9.81 -4.63
CA ILE A 115 9.05 8.67 -3.72
C ILE A 115 9.93 7.56 -4.29
N MET A 116 9.68 7.17 -5.53
CA MET A 116 10.48 6.20 -6.28
C MET A 116 10.22 6.31 -7.78
N GLY A 117 11.10 5.74 -8.58
CA GLY A 117 10.92 5.68 -10.02
C GLY A 117 12.24 5.73 -10.78
N ILE A 118 12.11 5.84 -12.09
CA ILE A 118 13.21 6.04 -13.03
C ILE A 118 13.06 7.45 -13.59
N GLU A 119 14.04 8.31 -13.28
CA GLU A 119 14.02 9.71 -13.68
C GLU A 119 13.82 9.88 -15.19
N GLN A 120 12.97 10.83 -15.56
CA GLN A 120 12.52 11.11 -16.93
C GLN A 120 11.60 10.06 -17.59
N TYR A 121 11.40 8.89 -16.99
CA TYR A 121 10.57 7.84 -17.57
C TYR A 121 9.30 7.56 -16.78
N CYS A 122 9.45 7.29 -15.48
CA CYS A 122 8.34 6.82 -14.67
C CYS A 122 8.57 7.21 -13.22
N LEU A 123 7.77 8.11 -12.68
CA LEU A 123 7.91 8.66 -11.34
C LEU A 123 6.63 8.46 -10.51
N PHE A 124 6.79 7.85 -9.35
CA PHE A 124 5.82 7.89 -8.27
C PHE A 124 6.26 8.97 -7.29
N ARG A 125 5.46 10.03 -7.15
CA ARG A 125 5.90 11.28 -6.53
C ARG A 125 4.79 12.02 -5.82
N LEU A 126 5.17 13.07 -5.10
CA LEU A 126 4.28 14.07 -4.53
C LEU A 126 4.50 15.40 -5.25
N GLY A 127 3.41 16.05 -5.62
CA GLY A 127 3.41 17.34 -6.29
C GLY A 127 3.92 17.33 -7.73
N ASP A 128 3.77 18.47 -8.36
CA ASP A 128 4.31 18.82 -9.69
C ASP A 128 4.14 20.33 -9.88
N SER A 129 4.67 20.89 -10.96
CA SER A 129 4.38 22.27 -11.35
C SER A 129 2.87 22.44 -11.60
N GLY A 130 2.25 23.35 -10.86
CA GLY A 130 0.81 23.56 -10.90
C GLY A 130 -0.04 22.54 -10.15
N PHE A 131 0.58 21.62 -9.37
CA PHE A 131 -0.11 20.66 -8.53
C PHE A 131 0.10 20.96 -7.04
N PRO A 132 -0.86 20.60 -6.17
CA PRO A 132 -0.62 20.64 -4.74
C PRO A 132 0.59 19.76 -4.35
N LYS A 133 1.49 20.31 -3.54
CA LYS A 133 2.73 19.59 -3.11
C LYS A 133 2.46 18.33 -2.30
N GLN A 134 1.27 18.24 -1.71
CA GLN A 134 0.81 17.10 -0.91
C GLN A 134 0.14 16.02 -1.75
N GLN A 135 -0.13 16.33 -3.03
CA GLN A 135 -0.88 15.41 -3.89
C GLN A 135 0.01 14.29 -4.40
N LEU A 136 -0.43 13.06 -4.14
CA LEU A 136 0.20 11.87 -4.70
C LEU A 136 -0.05 11.81 -6.21
N GLN A 137 0.99 11.53 -6.98
CA GLN A 137 0.93 11.50 -8.44
C GLN A 137 1.82 10.39 -9.00
N PHE A 138 1.35 9.77 -10.05
CA PHE A 138 2.14 8.97 -10.95
C PHE A 138 2.33 9.71 -12.28
N ALA A 139 3.57 9.76 -12.75
CA ALA A 139 3.90 10.36 -14.02
C ALA A 139 4.75 9.40 -14.85
N ALA A 140 4.31 9.09 -16.07
CA ALA A 140 5.04 8.26 -17.01
C ALA A 140 4.84 8.82 -18.43
N ASN A 141 5.92 9.15 -19.11
CA ASN A 141 5.87 9.85 -20.39
C ASN A 141 5.01 11.12 -20.29
N GLU A 142 3.93 11.18 -21.05
CA GLU A 142 2.97 12.30 -21.05
C GLU A 142 1.80 12.08 -20.07
N ILE A 143 1.74 10.93 -19.40
CA ILE A 143 0.67 10.61 -18.46
C ILE A 143 0.99 11.22 -17.12
N LYS A 144 0.05 11.97 -16.57
CA LYS A 144 0.05 12.45 -15.18
C LYS A 144 -1.28 12.09 -14.54
N PHE A 145 -1.24 11.28 -13.49
CA PHE A 145 -2.44 10.78 -12.81
C PHE A 145 -2.27 10.79 -11.28
N PRO A 146 -3.27 11.23 -10.52
CA PRO A 146 -4.46 11.97 -10.98
C PRO A 146 -4.08 13.35 -11.51
N LYS A 147 -5.02 14.06 -12.12
CA LYS A 147 -4.82 15.47 -12.52
C LYS A 147 -4.71 16.38 -11.30
N ALA A 148 -4.30 17.61 -11.52
CA ALA A 148 -4.22 18.62 -10.46
C ALA A 148 -5.57 18.74 -9.73
N ASP A 149 -5.51 18.78 -8.40
CA ASP A 149 -6.67 18.89 -7.50
C ASP A 149 -7.68 17.73 -7.54
N GLU A 150 -7.41 16.67 -8.30
CA GLU A 150 -8.23 15.45 -8.33
C GLU A 150 -7.74 14.37 -7.36
N GLY A 151 -6.51 14.48 -6.85
CA GLY A 151 -5.91 13.51 -5.94
C GLY A 151 -6.11 13.82 -4.47
N LYS A 152 -5.98 12.80 -3.63
CA LYS A 152 -5.96 12.98 -2.18
C LYS A 152 -4.68 13.68 -1.74
N LEU A 153 -4.82 14.58 -0.77
CA LEU A 153 -3.71 15.31 -0.19
C LEU A 153 -3.22 14.62 1.08
N LEU A 154 -1.93 14.33 1.15
CA LEU A 154 -1.31 13.79 2.36
C LEU A 154 -1.12 14.90 3.41
N GLN A 155 -1.23 14.55 4.67
CA GLN A 155 -0.95 15.45 5.78
C GLN A 155 0.50 15.30 6.26
N PRO A 156 1.15 16.38 6.70
CA PRO A 156 2.49 16.29 7.24
C PRO A 156 2.51 15.49 8.55
N SER A 157 3.60 14.78 8.78
CA SER A 157 3.86 13.99 9.98
C SER A 157 2.95 12.78 10.22
N GLU A 158 2.19 12.37 9.22
CA GLU A 158 1.39 11.14 9.24
C GLU A 158 2.03 10.04 8.40
N TRP A 159 1.81 8.80 8.80
CA TRP A 159 2.22 7.62 8.05
C TRP A 159 1.18 7.22 7.04
N TYR A 160 1.61 6.98 5.82
CA TYR A 160 0.78 6.51 4.73
C TYR A 160 1.39 5.29 4.07
N HIS A 161 0.56 4.30 3.78
CA HIS A 161 0.85 3.28 2.81
C HIS A 161 0.35 3.78 1.46
N VAL A 162 1.26 3.94 0.52
CA VAL A 162 0.97 4.48 -0.81
C VAL A 162 1.37 3.47 -1.87
N ALA A 163 0.54 3.30 -2.87
CA ALA A 163 0.80 2.37 -3.96
C ALA A 163 0.27 2.90 -5.29
N VAL A 164 0.93 2.54 -6.37
CA VAL A 164 0.43 2.70 -7.73
C VAL A 164 0.63 1.40 -8.50
N THR A 165 -0.43 0.96 -9.17
CA THR A 165 -0.39 -0.13 -10.14
C THR A 165 -0.65 0.42 -11.52
N TYR A 166 0.16 0.01 -12.47
CA TYR A 166 0.07 0.40 -13.86
C TYR A 166 0.10 -0.82 -14.75
N ASP A 167 -0.89 -0.93 -15.62
CA ASP A 167 -1.04 -2.01 -16.58
C ASP A 167 -1.26 -1.40 -17.97
N THR A 168 -0.32 -1.63 -18.87
CA THR A 168 -0.37 -1.09 -20.24
C THR A 168 -1.25 -1.92 -21.17
N GLU A 169 -1.47 -3.21 -20.88
CA GLU A 169 -2.31 -4.09 -21.66
C GLU A 169 -3.79 -3.79 -21.40
N GLU A 170 -4.18 -3.76 -20.14
CA GLU A 170 -5.53 -3.41 -19.70
C GLU A 170 -5.79 -1.89 -19.72
N LYS A 171 -4.75 -1.07 -19.94
CA LYS A 171 -4.79 0.39 -19.91
C LYS A 171 -5.37 0.94 -18.60
N THR A 172 -5.01 0.31 -17.51
CA THR A 172 -5.45 0.70 -16.16
C THR A 172 -4.33 1.33 -15.35
N LEU A 173 -4.69 2.32 -14.57
CA LEU A 173 -3.83 2.97 -13.60
C LEU A 173 -4.62 3.17 -12.31
N CYS A 174 -4.16 2.58 -11.22
CA CYS A 174 -4.79 2.70 -9.92
C CYS A 174 -3.79 3.26 -8.90
N LEU A 175 -4.22 4.24 -8.14
CA LEU A 175 -3.43 4.89 -7.10
C LEU A 175 -4.19 4.76 -5.77
N LYS A 176 -3.49 4.28 -4.74
CA LYS A 176 -4.02 4.03 -3.39
C LYS A 176 -3.20 4.75 -2.34
#